data_9eaae6b4053cb66cef23592038066a6c
#
_entry.id   9eaae6b4053cb66cef23592038066a6c
#
_cell.length_a   1.000
_cell.length_b   1.000
_cell.length_c   1.000
_cell.angle_alpha   90.00
_cell.angle_beta   90.00
_cell.angle_gamma   90.00
#
_symmetry.space_group_name_H-M   'P 1'
#
loop_
_entity.id
_entity.type
_entity.pdbx_description
1 polymer ?
#
loop_
_entity_poly.entity_id
_entity_poly.type
_entity_poly.pdbx_seq_one_letter_code
_entity_poly.pdbx_strand_id
1 'polypeptide(L)'
;MKKKSNSILGMAFFGPALVLMTVFLFIPMILTLIYSFTDYFALNPKLTHFVGLENFSTIFKDDLFTTAFGNTVKFVLIIVPLQTLGALGLALLINKVTVCKKYFKVAFFIPVVMSLAVVSNLWMQIYSPEGILNTILSHFGIDAQPFIYGASQALPSIALMSVWQGVGYQMIIFLGGLQAINPALYEAAEMDHASGWSKFKNITLPELKPLCVFVFITVTIGAFRMIVQPMVMTGGGPSHSTYTIVYDIYETGTVNWEIGLASAMAIVFTVFVVILTMIQTFLTKDKEEKHENKKAKNR
;
A
#
# COMPACT_ATOMS: atom_id res chain seq x y z
N MET A 1 -7.99 8.77 -46.98
CA MET A 1 -8.39 7.39 -46.61
C MET A 1 -7.46 6.71 -45.58
N LYS A 2 -6.17 7.06 -45.43
CA LYS A 2 -5.24 6.44 -44.42
C LYS A 2 -5.61 6.63 -42.94
N LYS A 3 -6.27 7.75 -42.56
CA LYS A 3 -6.63 8.06 -41.18
C LYS A 3 -7.69 7.14 -40.56
N LYS A 4 -8.66 6.66 -41.36
CA LYS A 4 -9.72 5.74 -40.93
C LYS A 4 -9.21 4.30 -40.73
N SER A 5 -8.25 3.84 -41.54
CA SER A 5 -7.66 2.51 -41.44
C SER A 5 -6.85 2.36 -40.15
N ASN A 6 -6.08 3.38 -39.73
CA ASN A 6 -5.31 3.33 -38.47
C ASN A 6 -6.21 3.35 -37.22
N SER A 7 -7.38 3.99 -37.29
CA SER A 7 -8.36 4.00 -36.20
C SER A 7 -9.01 2.63 -35.98
N ILE A 8 -9.34 1.91 -37.07
CA ILE A 8 -9.93 0.57 -36.98
C ILE A 8 -8.89 -0.45 -36.43
N LEU A 9 -7.66 -0.37 -36.92
CA LEU A 9 -6.56 -1.19 -36.37
C LEU A 9 -6.34 -0.91 -34.88
N GLY A 10 -6.32 0.35 -34.48
CA GLY A 10 -6.20 0.73 -33.06
C GLY A 10 -7.34 0.17 -32.20
N MET A 11 -8.60 0.26 -32.69
CA MET A 11 -9.75 -0.33 -31.99
C MET A 11 -9.69 -1.87 -31.92
N ALA A 12 -9.19 -2.53 -32.95
CA ALA A 12 -9.03 -3.99 -32.96
C ALA A 12 -8.00 -4.46 -31.91
N PHE A 13 -6.91 -3.71 -31.69
CA PHE A 13 -5.93 -4.02 -30.65
C PHE A 13 -6.41 -3.64 -29.24
N PHE A 14 -7.15 -2.55 -29.09
CA PHE A 14 -7.65 -2.09 -27.79
C PHE A 14 -8.95 -2.78 -27.37
N GLY A 15 -9.72 -3.30 -28.33
CA GLY A 15 -11.03 -3.92 -28.13
C GLY A 15 -11.03 -5.05 -27.09
N PRO A 16 -10.18 -6.08 -27.19
CA PRO A 16 -10.14 -7.17 -26.23
C PRO A 16 -9.86 -6.70 -24.79
N ALA A 17 -8.91 -5.76 -24.61
CA ALA A 17 -8.61 -5.21 -23.30
C ALA A 17 -9.82 -4.40 -22.75
N LEU A 18 -10.47 -3.61 -23.59
CA LEU A 18 -11.64 -2.82 -23.20
C LEU A 18 -12.83 -3.69 -22.82
N VAL A 19 -13.07 -4.79 -23.54
CA VAL A 19 -14.12 -5.78 -23.20
C VAL A 19 -13.83 -6.41 -21.83
N LEU A 20 -12.60 -6.87 -21.59
CA LEU A 20 -12.21 -7.44 -20.31
C LEU A 20 -12.35 -6.42 -19.17
N MET A 21 -11.90 -5.20 -19.36
CA MET A 21 -12.08 -4.13 -18.36
C MET A 21 -13.55 -3.83 -18.12
N THR A 22 -14.38 -3.82 -19.16
CA THR A 22 -15.81 -3.56 -19.00
C THR A 22 -16.47 -4.66 -18.18
N VAL A 23 -16.24 -5.92 -18.52
CA VAL A 23 -16.89 -7.06 -17.85
C VAL A 23 -16.40 -7.27 -16.42
N PHE A 24 -15.08 -7.15 -16.18
CA PHE A 24 -14.48 -7.52 -14.90
C PHE A 24 -14.17 -6.34 -13.97
N LEU A 25 -14.25 -5.09 -14.48
CA LEU A 25 -13.99 -3.90 -13.66
C LEU A 25 -15.21 -2.96 -13.65
N PHE A 26 -15.63 -2.45 -14.79
CA PHE A 26 -16.67 -1.41 -14.83
C PHE A 26 -18.06 -1.94 -14.43
N ILE A 27 -18.49 -3.12 -14.92
CA ILE A 27 -19.78 -3.71 -14.53
C ILE A 27 -19.84 -3.99 -13.03
N PRO A 28 -18.89 -4.71 -12.39
CA PRO A 28 -18.92 -4.90 -10.94
C PRO A 28 -18.90 -3.58 -10.13
N MET A 29 -18.17 -2.57 -10.59
CA MET A 29 -18.14 -1.25 -9.96
C MET A 29 -19.51 -0.56 -9.99
N ILE A 30 -20.21 -0.62 -11.13
CA ILE A 30 -21.57 -0.08 -11.27
C ILE A 30 -22.56 -0.88 -10.40
N LEU A 31 -22.45 -2.21 -10.39
CA LEU A 31 -23.29 -3.06 -9.55
C LEU A 31 -23.07 -2.77 -8.05
N THR A 32 -21.84 -2.60 -7.60
CA THR A 32 -21.52 -2.18 -6.23
C THR A 32 -22.19 -0.85 -5.89
N LEU A 33 -22.14 0.13 -6.81
CA LEU A 33 -22.82 1.41 -6.61
C LEU A 33 -24.34 1.23 -6.51
N ILE A 34 -24.97 0.40 -7.34
CA ILE A 34 -26.41 0.13 -7.30
C ILE A 34 -26.77 -0.59 -6.01
N TYR A 35 -26.06 -1.66 -5.65
CA TYR A 35 -26.34 -2.45 -4.44
C TYR A 35 -26.14 -1.65 -3.16
N SER A 36 -25.28 -0.64 -3.13
CA SER A 36 -25.08 0.21 -1.94
C SER A 36 -26.36 0.93 -1.48
N PHE A 37 -27.34 1.10 -2.37
CA PHE A 37 -28.65 1.70 -2.07
C PHE A 37 -29.78 0.68 -1.86
N THR A 38 -29.44 -0.61 -1.74
CA THR A 38 -30.40 -1.70 -1.59
C THR A 38 -30.05 -2.56 -0.37
N ASP A 39 -31.04 -3.29 0.14
CA ASP A 39 -30.88 -4.33 1.16
C ASP A 39 -30.48 -5.68 0.54
N TYR A 40 -29.72 -5.67 -0.56
CA TYR A 40 -29.39 -6.89 -1.30
C TYR A 40 -28.68 -7.91 -0.41
N PHE A 41 -29.40 -9.03 -0.17
CA PHE A 41 -28.92 -10.18 0.57
C PHE A 41 -28.75 -11.37 -0.38
N ALA A 42 -27.53 -11.87 -0.51
CA ALA A 42 -27.20 -12.82 -1.58
C ALA A 42 -27.92 -14.18 -1.44
N LEU A 43 -28.30 -14.59 -0.24
CA LEU A 43 -29.07 -15.84 -0.03
C LEU A 43 -30.55 -15.70 -0.39
N ASN A 44 -31.07 -14.47 -0.48
CA ASN A 44 -32.46 -14.23 -0.88
C ASN A 44 -32.62 -13.02 -1.80
N PRO A 45 -32.07 -13.09 -3.03
CA PRO A 45 -32.01 -11.93 -3.94
C PRO A 45 -33.41 -11.45 -4.42
N LYS A 46 -34.44 -12.28 -4.28
CA LYS A 46 -35.80 -11.91 -4.71
C LYS A 46 -36.50 -10.90 -3.78
N LEU A 47 -36.02 -10.74 -2.56
CA LEU A 47 -36.57 -9.81 -1.56
C LEU A 47 -35.74 -8.52 -1.49
N THR A 48 -35.04 -8.15 -2.56
CA THR A 48 -34.24 -6.93 -2.59
C THR A 48 -35.14 -5.71 -2.76
N HIS A 49 -35.01 -4.75 -1.83
CA HIS A 49 -35.70 -3.48 -1.86
C HIS A 49 -34.71 -2.33 -1.97
N PHE A 50 -35.16 -1.22 -2.50
CA PHE A 50 -34.42 0.01 -2.47
C PHE A 50 -34.56 0.69 -1.11
N VAL A 51 -33.44 0.83 -0.37
CA VAL A 51 -33.42 1.41 0.99
C VAL A 51 -32.80 2.81 1.03
N GLY A 52 -32.45 3.37 -0.14
CA GLY A 52 -31.84 4.69 -0.22
C GLY A 52 -30.53 4.79 0.55
N LEU A 53 -30.44 5.70 1.53
CA LEU A 53 -29.21 5.96 2.30
C LEU A 53 -29.15 5.20 3.64
N GLU A 54 -30.03 4.25 3.90
CA GLU A 54 -30.10 3.53 5.16
C GLU A 54 -28.79 2.77 5.46
N ASN A 55 -28.22 2.06 4.48
CA ASN A 55 -26.93 1.38 4.62
C ASN A 55 -25.82 2.35 5.07
N PHE A 56 -25.77 3.54 4.48
CA PHE A 56 -24.77 4.55 4.84
C PHE A 56 -24.98 5.06 6.28
N SER A 57 -26.24 5.25 6.70
CA SER A 57 -26.55 5.62 8.09
C SER A 57 -26.16 4.52 9.08
N THR A 58 -26.35 3.26 8.73
CA THR A 58 -26.00 2.09 9.54
C THR A 58 -24.49 2.00 9.75
N ILE A 59 -23.71 2.13 8.68
CA ILE A 59 -22.25 2.07 8.72
C ILE A 59 -21.66 3.07 9.73
N PHE A 60 -22.13 4.33 9.73
CA PHE A 60 -21.60 5.36 10.62
C PHE A 60 -22.02 5.20 12.09
N LYS A 61 -22.98 4.32 12.38
CA LYS A 61 -23.41 3.95 13.75
C LYS A 61 -22.76 2.66 14.24
N ASP A 62 -22.07 1.94 13.36
CA ASP A 62 -21.42 0.68 13.67
C ASP A 62 -20.04 0.91 14.30
N ASP A 63 -19.90 0.49 15.56
CA ASP A 63 -18.64 0.58 16.29
C ASP A 63 -17.53 -0.29 15.66
N LEU A 64 -17.91 -1.41 15.01
CA LEU A 64 -16.95 -2.29 14.36
C LEU A 64 -16.37 -1.61 13.12
N PHE A 65 -17.21 -0.98 12.29
CA PHE A 65 -16.75 -0.21 11.14
C PHE A 65 -15.81 0.93 11.53
N THR A 66 -16.14 1.69 12.59
CA THR A 66 -15.28 2.78 13.07
C THR A 66 -13.94 2.28 13.60
N THR A 67 -13.96 1.13 14.30
CA THR A 67 -12.74 0.44 14.77
C THR A 67 -11.88 -0.04 13.60
N ALA A 68 -12.48 -0.70 12.62
CA ALA A 68 -11.83 -1.19 11.40
C ALA A 68 -11.18 -0.05 10.60
N PHE A 69 -11.90 1.08 10.45
CA PHE A 69 -11.39 2.27 9.81
C PHE A 69 -10.18 2.85 10.58
N GLY A 70 -10.31 3.00 11.90
CA GLY A 70 -9.23 3.47 12.77
C GLY A 70 -7.98 2.60 12.70
N ASN A 71 -8.13 1.28 12.72
CA ASN A 71 -7.02 0.34 12.58
C ASN A 71 -6.35 0.45 11.20
N THR A 72 -7.14 0.59 10.13
CA THR A 72 -6.60 0.78 8.79
C THR A 72 -5.76 2.05 8.70
N VAL A 73 -6.25 3.16 9.24
CA VAL A 73 -5.49 4.43 9.29
C VAL A 73 -4.22 4.28 10.13
N LYS A 74 -4.29 3.66 11.31
CA LYS A 74 -3.10 3.38 12.15
C LYS A 74 -2.07 2.55 11.38
N PHE A 75 -2.50 1.49 10.69
CA PHE A 75 -1.61 0.67 9.88
C PHE A 75 -0.91 1.48 8.79
N VAL A 76 -1.66 2.30 8.05
CA VAL A 76 -1.11 3.18 7.00
C VAL A 76 -0.07 4.15 7.57
N LEU A 77 -0.37 4.75 8.73
CA LEU A 77 0.56 5.68 9.40
C LEU A 77 1.86 5.01 9.86
N ILE A 78 1.84 3.73 10.14
CA ILE A 78 3.04 2.95 10.50
C ILE A 78 3.79 2.51 9.24
N ILE A 79 3.11 1.87 8.31
CA ILE A 79 3.77 1.20 7.19
C ILE A 79 4.33 2.20 6.16
N VAL A 80 3.61 3.27 5.84
CA VAL A 80 4.00 4.20 4.78
C VAL A 80 5.36 4.85 5.05
N PRO A 81 5.60 5.46 6.23
CA PRO A 81 6.91 6.02 6.53
C PRO A 81 8.00 4.96 6.66
N LEU A 82 7.73 3.85 7.36
CA LEU A 82 8.74 2.81 7.58
C LEU A 82 9.16 2.14 6.27
N GLN A 83 8.22 1.81 5.40
CA GLN A 83 8.52 1.14 4.13
C GLN A 83 9.18 2.10 3.15
N THR A 84 8.73 3.35 3.05
CA THR A 84 9.31 4.35 2.14
C THR A 84 10.73 4.71 2.57
N LEU A 85 10.95 5.03 3.85
CA LEU A 85 12.27 5.39 4.36
C LEU A 85 13.21 4.18 4.38
N GLY A 86 12.71 3.01 4.77
CA GLY A 86 13.46 1.76 4.74
C GLY A 86 13.94 1.40 3.32
N ALA A 87 13.05 1.53 2.33
CA ALA A 87 13.39 1.27 0.94
C ALA A 87 14.42 2.25 0.39
N LEU A 88 14.29 3.54 0.70
CA LEU A 88 15.27 4.56 0.33
C LEU A 88 16.62 4.28 1.00
N GLY A 89 16.62 3.98 2.30
CA GLY A 89 17.83 3.62 3.05
C GLY A 89 18.55 2.41 2.45
N LEU A 90 17.82 1.32 2.19
CA LEU A 90 18.36 0.13 1.53
C LEU A 90 18.92 0.44 0.13
N ALA A 91 18.19 1.22 -0.67
CA ALA A 91 18.66 1.61 -1.99
C ALA A 91 19.96 2.41 -1.94
N LEU A 92 20.09 3.36 -1.01
CA LEU A 92 21.31 4.14 -0.79
C LEU A 92 22.48 3.24 -0.35
N LEU A 93 22.25 2.31 0.56
CA LEU A 93 23.27 1.35 1.01
C LEU A 93 23.73 0.46 -0.14
N ILE A 94 22.79 -0.17 -0.85
CA ILE A 94 23.11 -1.09 -1.96
C ILE A 94 23.75 -0.33 -3.13
N ASN A 95 23.40 0.94 -3.34
CA ASN A 95 24.02 1.72 -4.40
C ASN A 95 25.52 1.92 -4.17
N LYS A 96 25.97 2.01 -2.92
CA LYS A 96 27.39 2.13 -2.54
C LYS A 96 28.15 0.82 -2.59
N VAL A 97 27.46 -0.33 -2.53
CA VAL A 97 28.09 -1.65 -2.54
C VAL A 97 28.62 -1.95 -3.95
N THR A 98 29.91 -2.29 -4.04
CA THR A 98 30.57 -2.67 -5.29
C THR A 98 30.60 -4.19 -5.50
N VAL A 99 30.82 -4.95 -4.41
CA VAL A 99 30.92 -6.40 -4.43
C VAL A 99 29.58 -7.01 -3.98
N CYS A 100 29.15 -8.10 -4.64
CA CYS A 100 27.92 -8.82 -4.27
C CYS A 100 26.60 -8.02 -4.38
N LYS A 101 26.57 -6.88 -5.05
CA LYS A 101 25.37 -6.02 -5.23
C LYS A 101 24.16 -6.80 -5.73
N LYS A 102 24.37 -7.77 -6.64
CA LYS A 102 23.31 -8.62 -7.19
C LYS A 102 22.66 -9.48 -6.11
N TYR A 103 23.45 -10.06 -5.21
CA TYR A 103 22.94 -10.92 -4.13
C TYR A 103 22.09 -10.15 -3.14
N PHE A 104 22.50 -8.94 -2.74
CA PHE A 104 21.70 -8.08 -1.89
C PHE A 104 20.36 -7.69 -2.52
N LYS A 105 20.37 -7.32 -3.82
CA LYS A 105 19.13 -7.06 -4.55
C LYS A 105 18.17 -8.25 -4.51
N VAL A 106 18.68 -9.46 -4.77
CA VAL A 106 17.88 -10.68 -4.76
C VAL A 106 17.38 -11.00 -3.35
N ALA A 107 18.23 -10.91 -2.34
CA ALA A 107 17.88 -11.22 -0.95
C ALA A 107 16.72 -10.35 -0.43
N PHE A 108 16.75 -9.03 -0.70
CA PHE A 108 15.66 -8.13 -0.31
C PHE A 108 14.43 -8.23 -1.21
N PHE A 109 14.56 -8.77 -2.43
CA PHE A 109 13.44 -8.93 -3.34
C PHE A 109 12.71 -10.28 -3.20
N ILE A 110 13.37 -11.32 -2.69
CA ILE A 110 12.76 -12.64 -2.48
C ILE A 110 11.43 -12.55 -1.71
N PRO A 111 11.30 -11.82 -0.57
CA PRO A 111 10.05 -11.74 0.15
C PRO A 111 8.88 -11.18 -0.67
N VAL A 112 9.17 -10.30 -1.62
CA VAL A 112 8.16 -9.65 -2.48
C VAL A 112 7.45 -10.64 -3.40
N VAL A 113 8.16 -11.67 -3.89
CA VAL A 113 7.61 -12.67 -4.81
C VAL A 113 6.94 -13.85 -4.09
N MET A 114 7.08 -13.93 -2.77
CA MET A 114 6.41 -14.96 -1.98
C MET A 114 4.92 -14.65 -1.82
N SER A 115 4.10 -15.70 -1.78
CA SER A 115 2.68 -15.53 -1.45
C SER A 115 2.52 -14.90 -0.07
N LEU A 116 1.69 -13.87 0.02
CA LEU A 116 1.45 -13.14 1.27
C LEU A 116 0.88 -14.05 2.37
N ALA A 117 0.03 -15.02 2.01
CA ALA A 117 -0.49 -16.00 2.96
C ALA A 117 0.61 -16.90 3.52
N VAL A 118 1.56 -17.34 2.68
CA VAL A 118 2.72 -18.13 3.13
C VAL A 118 3.62 -17.32 4.05
N VAL A 119 3.91 -16.07 3.69
CA VAL A 119 4.69 -15.15 4.52
C VAL A 119 3.99 -14.91 5.86
N SER A 120 2.68 -14.69 5.86
CA SER A 120 1.88 -14.51 7.09
C SER A 120 2.01 -15.73 8.03
N ASN A 121 1.86 -16.95 7.51
CA ASN A 121 2.02 -18.18 8.29
C ASN A 121 3.45 -18.35 8.83
N LEU A 122 4.48 -18.02 8.05
CA LEU A 122 5.86 -18.07 8.50
C LEU A 122 6.09 -17.08 9.66
N TRP A 123 5.58 -15.86 9.55
CA TRP A 123 5.73 -14.86 10.60
C TRP A 123 4.89 -15.15 11.85
N MET A 124 3.77 -15.88 11.74
CA MET A 124 3.06 -16.41 12.92
C MET A 124 3.98 -17.30 13.77
N GLN A 125 4.78 -18.17 13.13
CA GLN A 125 5.76 -19.00 13.83
C GLN A 125 6.86 -18.15 14.49
N ILE A 126 7.35 -17.11 13.79
CA ILE A 126 8.36 -16.20 14.27
C ILE A 126 7.88 -15.40 15.49
N TYR A 127 6.60 -14.96 15.48
CA TYR A 127 5.95 -14.18 16.54
C TYR A 127 5.35 -15.04 17.67
N SER A 128 5.37 -16.37 17.56
CA SER A 128 4.80 -17.23 18.61
C SER A 128 5.52 -17.02 19.96
N PRO A 129 4.87 -17.34 21.08
CA PRO A 129 5.49 -17.20 22.41
C PRO A 129 6.82 -17.93 22.52
N GLU A 130 6.95 -19.09 21.90
CA GLU A 130 8.18 -19.90 21.82
C GLU A 130 8.94 -19.67 20.52
N GLY A 131 8.58 -18.63 19.77
CA GLY A 131 9.17 -18.32 18.48
C GLY A 131 10.55 -17.71 18.56
N ILE A 132 11.21 -17.64 17.41
CA ILE A 132 12.61 -17.21 17.31
C ILE A 132 12.83 -15.78 17.85
N LEU A 133 11.87 -14.85 17.70
CA LEU A 133 12.00 -13.50 18.23
C LEU A 133 12.00 -13.49 19.75
N ASN A 134 11.08 -14.19 20.39
CA ASN A 134 11.05 -14.29 21.86
C ASN A 134 12.28 -15.03 22.41
N THR A 135 12.77 -16.05 21.71
CA THR A 135 14.03 -16.70 22.04
C THR A 135 15.21 -15.73 21.99
N ILE A 136 15.29 -14.88 20.97
CA ILE A 136 16.33 -13.85 20.88
C ILE A 136 16.18 -12.82 22.01
N LEU A 137 14.97 -12.33 22.27
CA LEU A 137 14.69 -11.35 23.34
C LEU A 137 15.07 -11.86 24.72
N SER A 138 14.82 -13.15 24.99
CA SER A 138 15.19 -13.78 26.28
C SER A 138 16.71 -13.77 26.54
N HIS A 139 17.54 -13.88 25.49
CA HIS A 139 19.01 -13.76 25.65
C HIS A 139 19.46 -12.34 26.06
N PHE A 140 18.62 -11.33 25.83
CA PHE A 140 18.86 -9.96 26.31
C PHE A 140 18.14 -9.65 27.62
N GLY A 141 17.56 -10.66 28.30
CA GLY A 141 16.82 -10.49 29.55
C GLY A 141 15.46 -9.77 29.37
N ILE A 142 14.93 -9.75 28.18
CA ILE A 142 13.61 -9.16 27.87
C ILE A 142 12.56 -10.27 27.95
N ASP A 143 11.49 -10.03 28.71
CA ASP A 143 10.37 -10.96 28.84
C ASP A 143 9.70 -11.21 27.48
N ALA A 144 9.08 -12.39 27.35
CA ALA A 144 8.39 -12.77 26.13
C ALA A 144 7.30 -11.76 25.76
N GLN A 145 7.38 -11.24 24.53
CA GLN A 145 6.44 -10.27 24.00
C GLN A 145 5.24 -10.98 23.35
N PRO A 146 4.02 -10.49 23.55
CA PRO A 146 2.84 -11.13 23.00
C PRO A 146 2.71 -10.95 21.49
N PHE A 147 3.38 -9.99 20.87
CA PHE A 147 3.32 -9.68 19.43
C PHE A 147 1.87 -9.72 18.89
N ILE A 148 1.55 -10.68 18.01
CA ILE A 148 0.23 -10.85 17.39
C ILE A 148 -0.86 -11.33 18.36
N TYR A 149 -0.49 -11.78 19.56
CA TYR A 149 -1.42 -12.24 20.61
C TYR A 149 -1.81 -11.12 21.59
N GLY A 150 -1.19 -9.95 21.51
CA GLY A 150 -1.49 -8.79 22.35
C GLY A 150 -2.16 -7.67 21.55
N ALA A 151 -3.31 -7.17 22.00
CA ALA A 151 -4.11 -6.17 21.28
C ALA A 151 -3.33 -4.89 20.93
N SER A 152 -2.40 -4.45 21.79
CA SER A 152 -1.58 -3.26 21.52
C SER A 152 -0.44 -3.50 20.55
N GLN A 153 0.05 -4.75 20.43
CA GLN A 153 1.21 -5.10 19.61
C GLN A 153 0.84 -5.76 18.29
N ALA A 154 -0.36 -6.33 18.16
CA ALA A 154 -0.74 -7.13 17.00
C ALA A 154 -0.66 -6.34 15.68
N LEU A 155 -1.27 -5.16 15.62
CA LEU A 155 -1.25 -4.34 14.42
C LEU A 155 0.15 -3.82 14.05
N PRO A 156 0.97 -3.29 14.99
CA PRO A 156 2.37 -2.98 14.75
C PRO A 156 3.21 -4.17 14.27
N SER A 157 3.00 -5.37 14.84
CA SER A 157 3.71 -6.58 14.42
C SER A 157 3.39 -6.96 12.97
N ILE A 158 2.11 -6.91 12.58
CA ILE A 158 1.69 -7.11 11.19
C ILE A 158 2.29 -6.04 10.27
N ALA A 159 2.36 -4.78 10.72
CA ALA A 159 2.96 -3.71 9.95
C ALA A 159 4.47 -3.94 9.71
N LEU A 160 5.23 -4.36 10.72
CA LEU A 160 6.66 -4.67 10.59
C LEU A 160 6.92 -5.83 9.62
N MET A 161 6.12 -6.90 9.71
CA MET A 161 6.17 -8.00 8.75
C MET A 161 5.89 -7.50 7.33
N SER A 162 4.88 -6.66 7.17
CA SER A 162 4.49 -6.11 5.86
C SER A 162 5.56 -5.19 5.27
N VAL A 163 6.25 -4.39 6.12
CA VAL A 163 7.42 -3.60 5.69
C VAL A 163 8.52 -4.50 5.19
N TRP A 164 8.89 -5.55 5.95
CA TRP A 164 9.91 -6.51 5.53
C TRP A 164 9.57 -7.18 4.21
N GLN A 165 8.31 -7.58 4.03
CA GLN A 165 7.84 -8.24 2.81
C GLN A 165 7.86 -7.30 1.60
N GLY A 166 7.44 -6.04 1.78
CA GLY A 166 7.24 -5.10 0.67
C GLY A 166 8.44 -4.22 0.32
N VAL A 167 9.36 -3.96 1.28
CA VAL A 167 10.44 -2.96 1.14
C VAL A 167 11.35 -3.17 -0.07
N GLY A 168 11.55 -4.43 -0.46
CA GLY A 168 12.41 -4.80 -1.59
C GLY A 168 11.92 -4.26 -2.94
N TYR A 169 10.61 -4.17 -3.13
CA TYR A 169 10.04 -3.62 -4.36
C TYR A 169 10.36 -2.13 -4.52
N GLN A 170 10.08 -1.33 -3.50
CA GLN A 170 10.36 0.10 -3.51
C GLN A 170 11.87 0.39 -3.52
N MET A 171 12.67 -0.45 -2.87
CA MET A 171 14.13 -0.37 -2.93
C MET A 171 14.65 -0.46 -4.39
N ILE A 172 14.10 -1.36 -5.21
CA ILE A 172 14.50 -1.47 -6.62
C ILE A 172 14.10 -0.22 -7.40
N ILE A 173 12.93 0.36 -7.14
CA ILE A 173 12.48 1.60 -7.77
C ILE A 173 13.45 2.74 -7.42
N PHE A 174 13.78 2.94 -6.15
CA PHE A 174 14.74 3.96 -5.72
C PHE A 174 16.14 3.72 -6.28
N LEU A 175 16.57 2.46 -6.34
CA LEU A 175 17.87 2.11 -6.89
C LEU A 175 17.97 2.44 -8.40
N GLY A 176 16.88 2.22 -9.15
CA GLY A 176 16.79 2.66 -10.55
C GLY A 176 16.90 4.18 -10.68
N GLY A 177 16.19 4.92 -9.81
CA GLY A 177 16.29 6.38 -9.76
C GLY A 177 17.70 6.89 -9.41
N LEU A 178 18.35 6.29 -8.42
CA LEU A 178 19.72 6.63 -8.05
C LEU A 178 20.72 6.43 -9.20
N GLN A 179 20.51 5.40 -10.01
CA GLN A 179 21.36 5.11 -11.17
C GLN A 179 21.09 6.02 -12.37
N ALA A 180 19.95 6.70 -12.40
CA ALA A 180 19.57 7.64 -13.44
C ALA A 180 20.08 9.08 -13.19
N ILE A 181 20.56 9.39 -11.97
CA ILE A 181 21.10 10.70 -11.64
C ILE A 181 22.41 10.89 -12.42
N ASN A 182 22.55 12.06 -13.07
CA ASN A 182 23.74 12.38 -13.85
C ASN A 182 25.00 12.41 -12.96
N PRO A 183 26.02 11.57 -13.23
CA PRO A 183 27.26 11.51 -12.46
C PRO A 183 27.99 12.86 -12.38
N ALA A 184 27.93 13.71 -13.41
CA ALA A 184 28.55 15.01 -13.43
C ALA A 184 28.11 15.94 -12.29
N LEU A 185 26.88 15.74 -11.73
CA LEU A 185 26.43 16.50 -10.57
C LEU A 185 27.24 16.14 -9.31
N TYR A 186 27.58 14.86 -9.17
CA TYR A 186 28.40 14.41 -8.05
C TYR A 186 29.85 14.79 -8.19
N GLU A 187 30.40 14.73 -9.42
CA GLU A 187 31.77 15.16 -9.75
C GLU A 187 31.97 16.67 -9.47
N ALA A 188 31.00 17.50 -9.90
CA ALA A 188 31.05 18.93 -9.60
C ALA A 188 31.01 19.19 -8.08
N ALA A 189 30.13 18.49 -7.35
CA ALA A 189 30.07 18.63 -5.91
C ALA A 189 31.32 18.11 -5.18
N GLU A 190 32.08 17.19 -5.79
CA GLU A 190 33.37 16.73 -5.29
C GLU A 190 34.46 17.81 -5.46
N MET A 191 34.46 18.50 -6.58
CA MET A 191 35.34 19.64 -6.79
C MET A 191 35.10 20.80 -5.81
N ASP A 192 33.82 20.96 -5.41
CA ASP A 192 33.40 21.93 -4.37
C ASP A 192 33.63 21.42 -2.94
N HIS A 193 34.29 20.28 -2.75
CA HIS A 193 34.51 19.62 -1.45
C HIS A 193 33.22 19.38 -0.64
N ALA A 194 32.09 19.15 -1.32
CA ALA A 194 30.79 18.93 -0.65
C ALA A 194 30.78 17.63 0.15
N SER A 195 30.33 17.70 1.41
CA SER A 195 30.17 16.53 2.27
C SER A 195 29.13 15.55 1.73
N GLY A 196 29.19 14.28 2.17
CA GLY A 196 28.22 13.27 1.78
C GLY A 196 26.75 13.64 2.11
N TRP A 197 26.55 14.32 3.24
CA TRP A 197 25.22 14.85 3.63
C TRP A 197 24.78 15.98 2.70
N SER A 198 25.70 16.87 2.32
CA SER A 198 25.42 17.95 1.36
C SER A 198 25.03 17.39 -0.01
N LYS A 199 25.76 16.39 -0.53
CA LYS A 199 25.43 15.69 -1.78
C LYS A 199 24.06 15.01 -1.69
N PHE A 200 23.76 14.34 -0.57
CA PHE A 200 22.44 13.72 -0.36
C PHE A 200 21.31 14.75 -0.38
N LYS A 201 21.44 15.83 0.41
CA LYS A 201 20.37 16.83 0.57
C LYS A 201 20.16 17.69 -0.68
N ASN A 202 21.24 18.04 -1.39
CA ASN A 202 21.20 19.03 -2.48
C ASN A 202 21.18 18.41 -3.89
N ILE A 203 21.57 17.13 -4.03
CA ILE A 203 21.58 16.41 -5.31
C ILE A 203 20.64 15.19 -5.25
N THR A 204 20.96 14.22 -4.39
CA THR A 204 20.26 12.93 -4.38
C THR A 204 18.77 13.06 -4.09
N LEU A 205 18.41 13.72 -3.00
CA LEU A 205 17.02 13.84 -2.56
C LEU A 205 16.16 14.68 -3.52
N PRO A 206 16.64 15.83 -4.06
CA PRO A 206 15.90 16.57 -5.06
C PRO A 206 15.69 15.82 -6.38
N GLU A 207 16.69 15.08 -6.86
CA GLU A 207 16.59 14.29 -8.09
C GLU A 207 15.66 13.07 -7.90
N LEU A 208 15.61 12.46 -6.69
CA LEU A 208 14.71 11.36 -6.36
C LEU A 208 13.30 11.81 -5.98
N LYS A 209 13.04 13.11 -5.81
CA LYS A 209 11.77 13.61 -5.32
C LYS A 209 10.55 13.07 -6.08
N PRO A 210 10.51 13.01 -7.43
CA PRO A 210 9.38 12.42 -8.16
C PRO A 210 9.15 10.95 -7.79
N LEU A 211 10.22 10.18 -7.61
CA LEU A 211 10.14 8.78 -7.18
C LEU A 211 9.71 8.63 -5.72
N CYS A 212 10.15 9.54 -4.84
CA CYS A 212 9.67 9.56 -3.45
C CYS A 212 8.15 9.76 -3.39
N VAL A 213 7.63 10.68 -4.19
CA VAL A 213 6.17 10.92 -4.31
C VAL A 213 5.47 9.70 -4.86
N PHE A 214 5.97 9.12 -5.94
CA PHE A 214 5.40 7.93 -6.55
C PHE A 214 5.35 6.75 -5.56
N VAL A 215 6.46 6.48 -4.87
CA VAL A 215 6.53 5.41 -3.86
C VAL A 215 5.60 5.69 -2.69
N PHE A 216 5.57 6.93 -2.18
CA PHE A 216 4.69 7.32 -1.09
C PHE A 216 3.21 7.07 -1.43
N ILE A 217 2.75 7.49 -2.61
CA ILE A 217 1.36 7.30 -3.05
C ILE A 217 1.06 5.81 -3.25
N THR A 218 1.92 5.07 -3.92
CA THR A 218 1.69 3.65 -4.22
C THR A 218 1.71 2.77 -2.96
N VAL A 219 2.59 3.05 -1.99
CA VAL A 219 2.60 2.37 -0.69
C VAL A 219 1.34 2.71 0.10
N THR A 220 0.89 3.98 0.09
CA THR A 220 -0.35 4.39 0.75
C THR A 220 -1.56 3.63 0.21
N ILE A 221 -1.74 3.59 -1.12
CA ILE A 221 -2.83 2.85 -1.76
C ILE A 221 -2.76 1.36 -1.42
N GLY A 222 -1.55 0.77 -1.47
CA GLY A 222 -1.33 -0.63 -1.11
C GLY A 222 -1.68 -0.94 0.35
N ALA A 223 -1.31 -0.05 1.26
CA ALA A 223 -1.56 -0.20 2.69
C ALA A 223 -3.07 -0.16 3.03
N PHE A 224 -3.84 0.69 2.37
CA PHE A 224 -5.29 0.73 2.55
C PHE A 224 -6.00 -0.56 2.11
N ARG A 225 -5.40 -1.34 1.21
CA ARG A 225 -5.97 -2.60 0.69
C ARG A 225 -5.60 -3.83 1.52
N MET A 226 -5.07 -3.65 2.73
CA MET A 226 -4.67 -4.74 3.61
C MET A 226 -5.87 -5.59 4.05
N ILE A 227 -5.81 -6.88 3.75
CA ILE A 227 -6.79 -7.89 4.19
C ILE A 227 -6.12 -9.23 4.57
N VAL A 228 -5.20 -9.73 3.76
CA VAL A 228 -4.65 -11.09 3.88
C VAL A 228 -3.92 -11.29 5.21
N GLN A 229 -3.11 -10.31 5.62
CA GLN A 229 -2.31 -10.39 6.83
C GLN A 229 -3.18 -10.50 8.10
N PRO A 230 -4.12 -9.56 8.37
CA PRO A 230 -4.98 -9.69 9.56
C PRO A 230 -5.87 -10.93 9.50
N MET A 231 -6.38 -11.28 8.32
CA MET A 231 -7.22 -12.48 8.15
C MET A 231 -6.46 -13.77 8.52
N VAL A 232 -5.21 -13.92 8.02
CA VAL A 232 -4.42 -15.15 8.21
C VAL A 232 -3.75 -15.17 9.57
N MET A 233 -3.17 -14.06 10.04
CA MET A 233 -2.33 -14.04 11.24
C MET A 233 -3.13 -13.98 12.53
N THR A 234 -4.28 -13.31 12.55
CA THR A 234 -4.99 -12.98 13.79
C THR A 234 -6.51 -13.17 13.71
N GLY A 235 -7.06 -13.40 12.51
CA GLY A 235 -8.53 -13.40 12.33
C GLY A 235 -9.18 -12.07 12.75
N GLY A 236 -8.45 -10.94 12.61
CA GLY A 236 -8.91 -9.62 13.06
C GLY A 236 -8.67 -9.31 14.54
N GLY A 237 -8.25 -10.32 15.34
CA GLY A 237 -8.04 -10.23 16.80
C GLY A 237 -6.66 -9.72 17.22
N PRO A 238 -6.37 -9.77 18.54
CA PRO A 238 -7.34 -9.92 19.62
C PRO A 238 -8.21 -8.66 19.78
N SER A 239 -9.46 -8.83 20.23
CA SER A 239 -10.41 -7.72 20.47
C SER A 239 -10.54 -6.75 19.30
N HIS A 240 -10.62 -7.23 18.06
CA HIS A 240 -10.69 -6.48 16.80
C HIS A 240 -9.51 -5.51 16.56
N SER A 241 -8.38 -5.68 17.27
CA SER A 241 -7.23 -4.75 17.17
C SER A 241 -6.53 -4.74 15.82
N THR A 242 -6.74 -5.77 15.00
CA THR A 242 -6.18 -5.88 13.64
C THR A 242 -7.27 -5.96 12.57
N TYR A 243 -8.54 -5.82 12.97
CA TYR A 243 -9.66 -5.84 12.06
C TYR A 243 -9.63 -4.58 11.19
N THR A 244 -9.55 -4.74 9.88
CA THR A 244 -9.37 -3.64 8.91
C THR A 244 -10.62 -3.45 8.07
N ILE A 245 -10.76 -2.25 7.48
CA ILE A 245 -11.95 -1.90 6.68
C ILE A 245 -12.18 -2.87 5.49
N VAL A 246 -11.12 -3.31 4.82
CA VAL A 246 -11.25 -4.26 3.69
C VAL A 246 -11.61 -5.65 4.19
N TYR A 247 -11.17 -6.01 5.40
CA TYR A 247 -11.57 -7.25 6.04
C TYR A 247 -13.06 -7.21 6.44
N ASP A 248 -13.52 -6.10 6.99
CA ASP A 248 -14.92 -5.86 7.34
C ASP A 248 -15.85 -5.96 6.11
N ILE A 249 -15.49 -5.27 5.02
CA ILE A 249 -16.20 -5.35 3.73
C ILE A 249 -16.27 -6.80 3.23
N TYR A 250 -15.17 -7.54 3.33
CA TYR A 250 -15.11 -8.94 2.91
C TYR A 250 -16.03 -9.81 3.78
N GLU A 251 -15.95 -9.69 5.10
CA GLU A 251 -16.74 -10.50 6.03
C GLU A 251 -18.24 -10.20 5.88
N THR A 252 -18.62 -8.93 5.85
CA THR A 252 -20.02 -8.50 5.63
C THR A 252 -20.57 -9.00 4.30
N GLY A 253 -19.79 -8.89 3.22
CA GLY A 253 -20.25 -9.25 1.88
C GLY A 253 -20.21 -10.75 1.58
N THR A 254 -19.18 -11.48 2.03
CA THR A 254 -18.94 -12.86 1.60
C THR A 254 -19.23 -13.89 2.70
N VAL A 255 -19.13 -13.54 3.97
CA VAL A 255 -19.41 -14.42 5.08
C VAL A 255 -20.85 -14.21 5.55
N ASN A 256 -21.27 -12.95 5.75
CA ASN A 256 -22.61 -12.60 6.21
C ASN A 256 -23.63 -12.49 5.05
N TRP A 257 -23.17 -12.46 3.80
CA TRP A 257 -23.99 -12.36 2.59
C TRP A 257 -24.77 -11.04 2.44
N GLU A 258 -24.44 -10.01 3.23
CA GLU A 258 -25.04 -8.69 3.23
C GLU A 258 -24.39 -7.78 2.17
N ILE A 259 -24.61 -8.11 0.90
CA ILE A 259 -23.94 -7.45 -0.24
C ILE A 259 -24.31 -5.96 -0.31
N GLY A 260 -25.55 -5.57 0.04
CA GLY A 260 -25.98 -4.18 0.03
C GLY A 260 -25.15 -3.33 1.01
N LEU A 261 -25.03 -3.78 2.26
CA LEU A 261 -24.25 -3.12 3.31
C LEU A 261 -22.75 -3.09 2.97
N ALA A 262 -22.18 -4.23 2.57
CA ALA A 262 -20.78 -4.32 2.15
C ALA A 262 -20.46 -3.39 0.96
N SER A 263 -21.40 -3.26 0.02
CA SER A 263 -21.27 -2.33 -1.11
C SER A 263 -21.24 -0.87 -0.66
N ALA A 264 -22.09 -0.50 0.31
CA ALA A 264 -22.08 0.85 0.88
C ALA A 264 -20.76 1.14 1.63
N MET A 265 -20.25 0.18 2.42
CA MET A 265 -18.91 0.28 3.04
C MET A 265 -17.81 0.48 1.99
N ALA A 266 -17.83 -0.30 0.90
CA ALA A 266 -16.85 -0.20 -0.17
C ALA A 266 -16.89 1.16 -0.88
N ILE A 267 -18.08 1.74 -1.10
CA ILE A 267 -18.23 3.08 -1.70
C ILE A 267 -17.67 4.15 -0.76
N VAL A 268 -18.04 4.14 0.54
CA VAL A 268 -17.53 5.11 1.53
C VAL A 268 -16.00 5.05 1.58
N PHE A 269 -15.46 3.84 1.66
CA PHE A 269 -14.01 3.64 1.71
C PHE A 269 -13.30 4.08 0.42
N THR A 270 -13.88 3.77 -0.75
CA THR A 270 -13.34 4.19 -2.05
C THR A 270 -13.30 5.72 -2.15
N VAL A 271 -14.38 6.41 -1.79
CA VAL A 271 -14.45 7.87 -1.77
C VAL A 271 -13.37 8.46 -0.87
N PHE A 272 -13.21 7.90 0.34
CA PHE A 272 -12.15 8.32 1.26
C PHE A 272 -10.74 8.17 0.66
N VAL A 273 -10.42 7.00 0.09
CA VAL A 273 -9.10 6.76 -0.52
C VAL A 273 -8.85 7.66 -1.73
N VAL A 274 -9.87 7.90 -2.56
CA VAL A 274 -9.78 8.82 -3.71
C VAL A 274 -9.49 10.25 -3.24
N ILE A 275 -10.23 10.75 -2.25
CA ILE A 275 -10.02 12.10 -1.69
C ILE A 275 -8.60 12.20 -1.11
N LEU A 276 -8.17 11.23 -0.33
CA LEU A 276 -6.83 11.22 0.25
C LEU A 276 -5.75 11.24 -0.83
N THR A 277 -5.89 10.40 -1.86
CA THR A 277 -4.94 10.33 -2.98
C THR A 277 -4.91 11.63 -3.78
N MET A 278 -6.06 12.26 -3.98
CA MET A 278 -6.14 13.59 -4.62
C MET A 278 -5.41 14.65 -3.80
N ILE A 279 -5.61 14.66 -2.48
CA ILE A 279 -4.90 15.58 -1.57
C ILE A 279 -3.39 15.33 -1.63
N GLN A 280 -2.95 14.06 -1.54
CA GLN A 280 -1.53 13.70 -1.64
C GLN A 280 -0.92 14.20 -2.97
N THR A 281 -1.60 13.94 -4.08
CA THR A 281 -1.14 14.34 -5.42
C THR A 281 -1.08 15.86 -5.57
N PHE A 282 -2.09 16.58 -5.08
CA PHE A 282 -2.12 18.04 -5.12
C PHE A 282 -0.98 18.67 -4.31
N LEU A 283 -0.78 18.22 -3.06
CA LEU A 283 0.28 18.73 -2.17
C LEU A 283 1.70 18.45 -2.71
N THR A 284 1.84 17.42 -3.54
CA THR A 284 3.13 17.06 -4.13
C THR A 284 3.40 17.75 -5.47
N LYS A 285 2.37 17.96 -6.28
CA LYS A 285 2.46 18.60 -7.61
C LYS A 285 2.88 20.08 -7.53
N ASP A 286 2.29 20.86 -6.64
CA ASP A 286 2.65 22.27 -6.42
C ASP A 286 4.14 22.48 -6.07
N LYS A 287 4.77 21.46 -5.47
CA LYS A 287 6.19 21.49 -5.15
C LYS A 287 7.07 21.11 -6.35
N GLU A 288 6.57 20.33 -7.29
CA GLU A 288 7.30 19.94 -8.52
C GLU A 288 7.35 21.11 -9.52
N GLU A 289 6.23 21.74 -9.81
CA GLU A 289 6.17 22.91 -10.70
C GLU A 289 7.04 24.07 -10.21
N LYS A 290 7.05 24.33 -8.90
CA LYS A 290 7.92 25.34 -8.30
C LYS A 290 9.41 25.00 -8.42
N HIS A 291 9.76 23.72 -8.43
CA HIS A 291 11.16 23.26 -8.54
C HIS A 291 11.64 23.30 -10.00
N GLU A 292 10.81 22.89 -10.95
CA GLU A 292 11.11 22.98 -12.39
C GLU A 292 11.21 24.43 -12.86
N ASN A 293 10.30 25.30 -12.44
CA ASN A 293 10.36 26.74 -12.75
C ASN A 293 11.58 27.41 -12.14
N LYS A 294 12.08 26.97 -10.99
CA LYS A 294 13.32 27.46 -10.38
C LYS A 294 14.58 26.95 -11.12
N LYS A 295 14.56 25.70 -11.59
CA LYS A 295 15.63 25.13 -12.46
C LYS A 295 15.67 25.81 -13.84
N ALA A 296 14.50 26.11 -14.42
CA ALA A 296 14.42 26.81 -15.72
C ALA A 296 14.89 28.29 -15.66
N LYS A 297 14.71 28.95 -14.50
CA LYS A 297 15.11 30.34 -14.30
C LYS A 297 16.60 30.52 -13.98
N ASN A 298 17.29 29.44 -13.59
CA ASN A 298 18.72 29.39 -13.27
C ASN A 298 19.59 28.80 -14.41
N ARG A 299 18.97 28.48 -15.54
CA ARG A 299 19.63 28.16 -16.83
C ARG A 299 19.57 29.34 -17.78
#